data_b5257ac27e00f44e30f86a5a14149751
#
_entry.id   b5257ac27e00f44e30f86a5a14149751
#
_cell.length_a   1.000
_cell.length_b   1.000
_cell.length_c   1.000
_cell.angle_alpha   90.00
_cell.angle_beta   90.00
_cell.angle_gamma   90.00
#
_symmetry.space_group_name_H-M   'P 1'
#
loop_
_entity.id
_entity.type
_entity.pdbx_description
1 polymer ?
#
loop_
_entity_poly.entity_id
_entity_poly.type
_entity_poly.pdbx_seq_one_letter_code
_entity_poly.pdbx_strand_id
1 'polypeptide(L)'
;MPARNTAGHAPDLWIFAQQQFDAAADRLALDDGMRRVLRVPKRELTVNFPVTHENGRVEVYTGYRVHHNVNRGPSTGGVRYVPDLTLDEIRALAMLTTWKAALVGIPFGGAAGGVRVDPRKLSSKEREGLTRRYTTEMGILMGPDRDIPSPDVNTGSQTMAWMMDTYSMHRGHTVAGAVTGKPLEIGGSRGRREATSLGAMRCIAAAARVRGSTLQGARVAIQGFGRVGMTLAQQLTQAGAVVVAIADDRVGVQNQRGIDVERAIGWMREHDAIRGLPDAEAVSKAEVLALDCDLLLPAGLQGQVTASNAADVRARIVVEVANGAITPDADAILSARGITVIPDVMCTAGSLVVTYFEWVQDMQAFFWTRDEIAARLDEAMDDAFGSVQAMADAEKVDLRAAAMMVAVSRVAEATTLRGLYP
;
A
#
# COMPACT_ATOMS: atom_id res chain seq x y z
N MET A 1 11.97 16.40 35.38
CA MET A 1 11.97 15.32 34.39
C MET A 1 10.62 14.61 34.44
N PRO A 2 9.72 14.74 33.46
CA PRO A 2 8.49 13.95 33.47
C PRO A 2 8.78 12.56 32.91
N ALA A 3 8.19 11.54 33.50
CA ALA A 3 8.31 10.13 33.21
C ALA A 3 7.91 9.85 31.76
N ARG A 4 8.76 9.11 31.01
CA ARG A 4 8.44 8.55 29.71
C ARG A 4 7.34 7.51 29.88
N ASN A 5 6.20 7.79 29.29
CA ASN A 5 5.08 6.86 29.20
C ASN A 5 5.48 5.73 28.23
N THR A 6 5.72 4.53 28.75
CA THR A 6 6.05 3.31 27.99
C THR A 6 4.77 2.62 27.50
N ALA A 7 3.92 3.35 26.79
CA ALA A 7 2.90 2.74 25.94
C ALA A 7 3.60 2.32 24.64
N GLY A 8 3.53 1.04 24.26
CA GLY A 8 4.25 0.44 23.15
C GLY A 8 4.17 1.26 21.86
N HIS A 9 5.28 1.87 21.50
CA HIS A 9 5.43 2.58 20.23
C HIS A 9 5.37 1.54 19.10
N ALA A 10 4.52 1.77 18.11
CA ALA A 10 4.64 1.05 16.84
C ALA A 10 6.09 1.19 16.36
N PRO A 11 6.70 0.11 15.82
CA PRO A 11 8.08 0.15 15.36
C PRO A 11 8.25 1.30 14.37
N ASP A 12 9.37 2.02 14.47
CA ASP A 12 9.70 3.13 13.57
C ASP A 12 9.75 2.58 12.13
N LEU A 13 8.77 2.98 11.33
CA LEU A 13 8.59 2.47 9.96
C LEU A 13 9.83 2.75 9.09
N TRP A 14 10.57 3.83 9.38
CA TRP A 14 11.79 4.16 8.65
C TRP A 14 12.92 3.19 8.97
N ILE A 15 13.14 2.90 10.24
CA ILE A 15 14.11 1.88 10.67
C ILE A 15 13.74 0.53 10.06
N PHE A 16 12.46 0.16 10.07
CA PHE A 16 11.99 -1.08 9.48
C PHE A 16 12.27 -1.17 7.96
N ALA A 17 11.93 -0.13 7.20
CA ALA A 17 12.19 -0.10 5.76
C ALA A 17 13.69 -0.21 5.43
N GLN A 18 14.54 0.44 6.24
CA GLN A 18 16.00 0.32 6.11
C GLN A 18 16.50 -1.08 6.43
N GLN A 19 16.00 -1.71 7.49
CA GLN A 19 16.38 -3.08 7.84
C GLN A 19 16.00 -4.09 6.76
N GLN A 20 14.83 -3.96 6.15
CA GLN A 20 14.44 -4.80 5.01
C GLN A 20 15.38 -4.61 3.82
N PHE A 21 15.76 -3.37 3.51
CA PHE A 21 16.73 -3.08 2.48
C PHE A 21 18.13 -3.67 2.82
N ASP A 22 18.63 -3.42 4.02
CA ASP A 22 19.95 -3.90 4.46
C ASP A 22 20.03 -5.43 4.36
N ALA A 23 19.01 -6.15 4.80
CA ALA A 23 18.94 -7.61 4.71
C ALA A 23 18.95 -8.13 3.25
N ALA A 24 18.26 -7.45 2.34
CA ALA A 24 18.31 -7.79 0.92
C ALA A 24 19.67 -7.44 0.29
N ALA A 25 20.24 -6.30 0.64
CA ALA A 25 21.54 -5.85 0.17
C ALA A 25 22.68 -6.79 0.60
N ASP A 26 22.61 -7.34 1.83
CA ASP A 26 23.55 -8.35 2.33
C ASP A 26 23.49 -9.62 1.49
N ARG A 27 22.30 -10.16 1.23
CA ARG A 27 22.11 -11.37 0.43
C ARG A 27 22.55 -11.19 -1.03
N LEU A 28 22.32 -10.00 -1.60
CA LEU A 28 22.77 -9.64 -2.95
C LEU A 28 24.24 -9.28 -3.04
N ALA A 29 24.97 -9.28 -1.92
CA ALA A 29 26.38 -8.85 -1.83
C ALA A 29 26.64 -7.49 -2.50
N LEU A 30 25.70 -6.53 -2.32
CA LEU A 30 25.89 -5.18 -2.87
C LEU A 30 27.12 -4.51 -2.26
N ASP A 31 27.88 -3.81 -3.10
CA ASP A 31 29.01 -3.02 -2.63
C ASP A 31 28.57 -1.82 -1.75
N ASP A 32 29.49 -1.30 -0.95
CA ASP A 32 29.23 -0.22 -0.01
C ASP A 32 28.73 1.07 -0.68
N GLY A 33 29.18 1.37 -1.89
CA GLY A 33 28.76 2.54 -2.66
C GLY A 33 27.28 2.44 -3.04
N MET A 34 26.87 1.31 -3.62
CA MET A 34 25.49 1.04 -3.99
C MET A 34 24.56 1.03 -2.76
N ARG A 35 25.01 0.42 -1.65
CA ARG A 35 24.25 0.43 -0.38
C ARG A 35 23.98 1.86 0.11
N ARG A 36 25.00 2.73 0.13
CA ARG A 36 24.86 4.13 0.55
C ARG A 36 23.87 4.89 -0.34
N VAL A 37 23.94 4.67 -1.66
CA VAL A 37 23.03 5.33 -2.64
C VAL A 37 21.59 4.89 -2.47
N LEU A 38 21.35 3.60 -2.29
CA LEU A 38 19.98 3.05 -2.25
C LEU A 38 19.33 3.13 -0.87
N ARG A 39 20.10 3.39 0.19
CA ARG A 39 19.60 3.43 1.57
C ARG A 39 18.99 4.76 1.97
N VAL A 40 19.20 5.81 1.21
CA VAL A 40 18.76 7.17 1.54
C VAL A 40 17.89 7.76 0.45
N PRO A 41 16.91 8.61 0.81
CA PRO A 41 16.14 9.37 -0.17
C PRO A 41 17.03 10.30 -0.99
N LYS A 42 16.73 10.38 -2.29
CA LYS A 42 17.43 11.29 -3.20
C LYS A 42 17.08 12.77 -2.97
N ARG A 43 15.83 13.05 -2.58
CA ARG A 43 15.33 14.42 -2.36
C ARG A 43 14.27 14.42 -1.27
N GLU A 44 14.29 15.46 -0.48
CA GLU A 44 13.29 15.72 0.55
C GLU A 44 12.88 17.19 0.48
N LEU A 45 11.58 17.43 0.50
CA LEU A 45 10.99 18.76 0.56
C LEU A 45 10.09 18.83 1.79
N THR A 46 10.37 19.80 2.66
CA THR A 46 9.49 20.21 3.75
C THR A 46 9.02 21.63 3.49
N VAL A 47 7.72 21.85 3.55
CA VAL A 47 7.10 23.15 3.31
C VAL A 47 6.20 23.52 4.48
N ASN A 48 6.21 24.81 4.85
CA ASN A 48 5.28 25.38 5.83
C ASN A 48 4.47 26.45 5.12
N PHE A 49 3.16 26.28 5.08
CA PHE A 49 2.28 27.17 4.31
C PHE A 49 1.03 27.56 5.08
N PRO A 50 0.60 28.85 4.97
CA PRO A 50 -0.61 29.33 5.62
C PRO A 50 -1.86 28.96 4.83
N VAL A 51 -2.93 28.62 5.56
CA VAL A 51 -4.29 28.46 5.04
C VAL A 51 -5.23 29.31 5.89
N THR A 52 -6.09 30.10 5.22
CA THR A 52 -7.14 30.86 5.90
C THR A 52 -8.40 30.00 5.99
N HIS A 53 -8.88 29.79 7.20
CA HIS A 53 -10.13 29.09 7.49
C HIS A 53 -11.35 29.94 7.17
N GLU A 54 -12.54 29.32 7.05
CA GLU A 54 -13.79 30.03 6.76
C GLU A 54 -14.18 31.06 7.85
N ASN A 55 -13.71 30.86 9.07
CA ASN A 55 -13.87 31.83 10.18
C ASN A 55 -12.83 32.96 10.18
N GLY A 56 -11.96 33.04 9.16
CA GLY A 56 -10.91 34.06 9.03
C GLY A 56 -9.62 33.77 9.79
N ARG A 57 -9.55 32.68 10.58
CA ARG A 57 -8.32 32.26 11.27
C ARG A 57 -7.29 31.77 10.26
N VAL A 58 -6.04 32.21 10.43
CA VAL A 58 -4.90 31.69 9.64
C VAL A 58 -4.20 30.59 10.46
N GLU A 59 -4.00 29.43 9.86
CA GLU A 59 -3.22 28.35 10.42
C GLU A 59 -2.10 27.93 9.48
N VAL A 60 -0.91 27.61 10.03
CA VAL A 60 0.25 27.17 9.26
C VAL A 60 0.36 25.65 9.34
N TYR A 61 0.35 25.02 8.18
CA TYR A 61 0.46 23.57 8.04
C TYR A 61 1.85 23.19 7.54
N THR A 62 2.34 22.02 8.00
CA THR A 62 3.58 21.44 7.50
C THR A 62 3.25 20.33 6.51
N GLY A 63 3.84 20.41 5.33
CA GLY A 63 3.76 19.40 4.28
C GLY A 63 5.12 18.80 3.97
N TYR A 64 5.13 17.54 3.53
CA TYR A 64 6.32 16.79 3.15
C TYR A 64 6.15 16.17 1.77
N ARG A 65 7.24 16.12 0.99
CA ARG A 65 7.37 15.26 -0.20
C ARG A 65 8.77 14.71 -0.27
N VAL A 66 8.90 13.37 -0.37
CA VAL A 66 10.17 12.66 -0.44
C VAL A 66 10.23 11.84 -1.72
N HIS A 67 11.31 11.97 -2.48
CA HIS A 67 11.69 11.08 -3.57
C HIS A 67 12.79 10.16 -3.09
N HIS A 68 12.51 8.86 -2.97
CA HIS A 68 13.52 7.90 -2.57
C HIS A 68 14.46 7.60 -3.73
N ASN A 69 13.94 7.16 -4.86
CA ASN A 69 14.75 6.82 -6.04
C ASN A 69 14.03 7.21 -7.34
N VAL A 70 14.79 7.61 -8.36
CA VAL A 70 14.29 8.03 -9.69
C VAL A 70 15.04 7.34 -10.83
N ASN A 71 15.85 6.33 -10.55
CA ASN A 71 16.71 5.72 -11.55
C ASN A 71 15.94 4.86 -12.54
N ARG A 72 14.75 4.38 -12.18
CA ARG A 72 13.87 3.62 -13.07
C ARG A 72 12.86 4.49 -13.85
N GLY A 73 12.69 5.75 -13.48
CA GLY A 73 11.74 6.67 -14.13
C GLY A 73 11.25 7.77 -13.18
N PRO A 74 10.18 8.50 -13.55
CA PRO A 74 9.58 9.50 -12.68
C PRO A 74 9.12 8.86 -11.37
N SER A 75 9.16 9.64 -10.28
CA SER A 75 8.68 9.13 -9.00
C SER A 75 7.14 9.13 -8.95
N THR A 76 6.59 8.18 -8.22
CA THR A 76 5.16 8.18 -7.87
C THR A 76 4.96 7.74 -6.43
N GLY A 77 3.85 8.12 -5.84
CA GLY A 77 3.49 7.68 -4.51
C GLY A 77 2.42 8.54 -3.85
N GLY A 78 1.87 8.01 -2.76
CA GLY A 78 0.71 8.58 -2.08
C GLY A 78 0.96 9.94 -1.46
N VAL A 79 -0.13 10.68 -1.32
CA VAL A 79 -0.24 11.89 -0.49
C VAL A 79 -1.26 11.60 0.60
N ARG A 80 -0.87 11.74 1.88
CA ARG A 80 -1.74 11.47 3.03
C ARG A 80 -1.96 12.70 3.90
N TYR A 81 -3.14 12.77 4.53
CA TYR A 81 -3.48 13.79 5.50
C TYR A 81 -3.66 13.14 6.88
N VAL A 82 -2.66 13.32 7.76
CA VAL A 82 -2.61 12.64 9.07
C VAL A 82 -2.12 13.63 10.13
N PRO A 83 -2.76 13.70 11.32
CA PRO A 83 -2.45 14.73 12.33
C PRO A 83 -1.05 14.62 12.94
N ASP A 84 -0.50 13.42 13.02
CA ASP A 84 0.80 13.10 13.61
C ASP A 84 1.86 12.70 12.57
N LEU A 85 1.65 13.09 11.30
CA LEU A 85 2.55 12.78 10.19
C LEU A 85 3.98 13.24 10.47
N THR A 86 4.94 12.34 10.25
CA THR A 86 6.37 12.61 10.40
C THR A 86 7.11 12.49 9.07
N LEU A 87 8.26 13.15 8.98
CA LEU A 87 9.14 13.02 7.81
C LEU A 87 9.68 11.59 7.68
N ASP A 88 9.97 10.91 8.78
CA ASP A 88 10.48 9.53 8.77
C ASP A 88 9.44 8.54 8.24
N GLU A 89 8.16 8.73 8.57
CA GLU A 89 7.08 7.95 7.97
C GLU A 89 7.03 8.15 6.45
N ILE A 90 7.17 9.37 5.96
CA ILE A 90 7.18 9.68 4.53
C ILE A 90 8.43 9.10 3.84
N ARG A 91 9.61 9.13 4.48
CA ARG A 91 10.83 8.46 3.99
C ARG A 91 10.62 6.97 3.78
N ALA A 92 10.05 6.31 4.78
CA ALA A 92 9.75 4.88 4.72
C ALA A 92 8.81 4.54 3.56
N LEU A 93 7.71 5.27 3.43
CA LEU A 93 6.74 5.05 2.37
C LEU A 93 7.32 5.30 0.97
N ALA A 94 8.18 6.31 0.81
CA ALA A 94 8.88 6.58 -0.44
C ALA A 94 9.82 5.42 -0.81
N MET A 95 10.58 4.89 0.16
CA MET A 95 11.44 3.72 -0.02
C MET A 95 10.65 2.47 -0.40
N LEU A 96 9.59 2.15 0.34
CA LEU A 96 8.72 1.00 0.07
C LEU A 96 8.05 1.12 -1.31
N THR A 97 7.68 2.32 -1.75
CA THR A 97 7.13 2.55 -3.09
C THR A 97 8.16 2.27 -4.18
N THR A 98 9.44 2.61 -3.98
CA THR A 98 10.52 2.24 -4.90
C THR A 98 10.59 0.72 -5.09
N TRP A 99 10.57 -0.03 -3.99
CA TRP A 99 10.66 -1.50 -4.05
C TRP A 99 9.43 -2.11 -4.71
N LYS A 100 8.23 -1.62 -4.41
CA LYS A 100 6.98 -2.07 -5.05
C LYS A 100 7.00 -1.82 -6.56
N ALA A 101 7.40 -0.63 -7.01
CA ALA A 101 7.49 -0.29 -8.43
C ALA A 101 8.49 -1.18 -9.16
N ALA A 102 9.65 -1.42 -8.56
CA ALA A 102 10.66 -2.30 -9.13
C ALA A 102 10.21 -3.76 -9.17
N LEU A 103 9.53 -4.23 -8.13
CA LEU A 103 9.04 -5.61 -8.03
C LEU A 103 8.05 -5.95 -9.15
N VAL A 104 7.09 -5.07 -9.43
CA VAL A 104 6.10 -5.27 -10.51
C VAL A 104 6.58 -4.77 -11.89
N GLY A 105 7.86 -4.46 -12.02
CA GLY A 105 8.49 -4.16 -13.31
C GLY A 105 8.11 -2.81 -13.95
N ILE A 106 7.32 -1.95 -13.29
CA ILE A 106 6.93 -0.66 -13.86
C ILE A 106 8.08 0.35 -13.84
N PRO A 107 8.16 1.26 -14.83
CA PRO A 107 9.26 2.21 -14.98
C PRO A 107 9.07 3.46 -14.10
N PHE A 108 8.84 3.25 -12.81
CA PHE A 108 8.69 4.32 -11.84
C PHE A 108 9.73 4.23 -10.73
N GLY A 109 10.10 5.40 -10.22
CA GLY A 109 10.73 5.57 -8.93
C GLY A 109 9.70 5.67 -7.81
N GLY A 110 10.17 5.75 -6.56
CA GLY A 110 9.30 5.83 -5.40
C GLY A 110 9.32 7.20 -4.74
N ALA A 111 8.14 7.69 -4.42
CA ALA A 111 7.90 8.89 -3.63
C ALA A 111 6.82 8.63 -2.57
N ALA A 112 6.72 9.55 -1.63
CA ALA A 112 5.58 9.71 -0.73
C ALA A 112 5.49 11.16 -0.27
N GLY A 113 4.32 11.57 0.21
CA GLY A 113 4.13 12.90 0.75
C GLY A 113 2.87 13.01 1.60
N GLY A 114 2.62 14.19 2.08
CA GLY A 114 1.41 14.47 2.84
C GLY A 114 1.48 15.76 3.61
N VAL A 115 0.39 16.06 4.30
CA VAL A 115 0.26 17.23 5.17
C VAL A 115 -0.08 16.76 6.58
N ARG A 116 0.59 17.36 7.55
CA ARG A 116 0.30 17.14 8.97
C ARG A 116 -0.98 17.89 9.35
N VAL A 117 -2.12 17.18 9.26
CA VAL A 117 -3.45 17.75 9.49
C VAL A 117 -4.46 16.68 9.88
N ASP A 118 -5.44 17.01 10.71
CA ASP A 118 -6.64 16.20 10.91
C ASP A 118 -7.74 16.67 9.93
N PRO A 119 -7.97 15.98 8.80
CA PRO A 119 -8.92 16.44 7.78
C PRO A 119 -10.38 16.40 8.23
N ARG A 120 -10.69 15.70 9.35
CA ARG A 120 -12.04 15.68 9.93
C ARG A 120 -12.43 17.01 10.57
N LYS A 121 -11.43 17.84 10.91
CA LYS A 121 -11.62 19.18 11.47
C LYS A 121 -11.77 20.27 10.41
N LEU A 122 -11.64 19.91 9.14
CA LEU A 122 -11.71 20.84 8.02
C LEU A 122 -13.03 20.66 7.24
N SER A 123 -13.63 21.77 6.83
CA SER A 123 -14.71 21.75 5.85
C SER A 123 -14.20 21.28 4.48
N SER A 124 -15.10 20.95 3.56
CA SER A 124 -14.71 20.58 2.20
C SER A 124 -13.93 21.70 1.50
N LYS A 125 -14.35 22.95 1.69
CA LYS A 125 -13.70 24.15 1.12
C LYS A 125 -12.31 24.38 1.73
N GLU A 126 -12.15 24.19 3.03
CA GLU A 126 -10.87 24.28 3.71
C GLU A 126 -9.90 23.17 3.25
N ARG A 127 -10.39 21.94 3.05
CA ARG A 127 -9.59 20.84 2.47
C ARG A 127 -9.17 21.15 1.04
N GLU A 128 -10.03 21.76 0.24
CA GLU A 128 -9.67 22.21 -1.10
C GLU A 128 -8.57 23.27 -1.04
N GLY A 129 -8.73 24.31 -0.22
CA GLY A 129 -7.73 25.36 -0.03
C GLY A 129 -6.38 24.83 0.44
N LEU A 130 -6.39 23.91 1.43
CA LEU A 130 -5.20 23.20 1.92
C LEU A 130 -4.49 22.43 0.78
N THR A 131 -5.28 21.67 0.01
CA THR A 131 -4.76 20.85 -1.10
C THR A 131 -4.14 21.70 -2.19
N ARG A 132 -4.82 22.76 -2.62
CA ARG A 132 -4.33 23.68 -3.66
C ARG A 132 -3.05 24.38 -3.20
N ARG A 133 -2.99 24.82 -1.93
CA ARG A 133 -1.80 25.47 -1.40
C ARG A 133 -0.63 24.50 -1.31
N TYR A 134 -0.83 23.29 -0.77
CA TYR A 134 0.21 22.26 -0.74
C TYR A 134 0.71 21.92 -2.15
N THR A 135 -0.20 21.80 -3.13
CA THR A 135 0.16 21.53 -4.53
C THR A 135 1.03 22.63 -5.13
N THR A 136 0.73 23.90 -4.83
CA THR A 136 1.54 25.05 -5.28
C THR A 136 2.97 24.94 -4.73
N GLU A 137 3.13 24.65 -3.45
CA GLU A 137 4.45 24.49 -2.83
C GLU A 137 5.24 23.30 -3.41
N MET A 138 4.53 22.20 -3.73
CA MET A 138 5.14 21.02 -4.36
C MET A 138 5.38 21.17 -5.86
N GLY A 139 4.87 22.18 -6.50
CA GLY A 139 4.93 22.40 -7.96
C GLY A 139 6.34 22.34 -8.54
N ILE A 140 7.36 22.62 -7.73
CA ILE A 140 8.78 22.50 -8.13
C ILE A 140 9.22 21.05 -8.37
N LEU A 141 8.56 20.09 -7.75
CA LEU A 141 8.86 18.66 -7.88
C LEU A 141 7.88 17.95 -8.82
N MET A 142 6.61 18.36 -8.83
CA MET A 142 5.52 17.70 -9.56
C MET A 142 5.67 17.79 -11.08
N GLY A 143 5.12 16.81 -11.76
CA GLY A 143 4.99 16.76 -13.22
C GLY A 143 4.92 15.33 -13.74
N PRO A 144 4.32 15.13 -14.92
CA PRO A 144 4.14 13.80 -15.49
C PRO A 144 5.45 13.07 -15.80
N ASP A 145 6.54 13.81 -15.93
CA ASP A 145 7.90 13.34 -16.21
C ASP A 145 8.83 13.36 -14.98
N ARG A 146 8.33 13.76 -13.80
CA ARG A 146 9.14 13.98 -12.59
C ARG A 146 8.59 13.27 -11.37
N ASP A 147 7.39 13.68 -10.94
CA ASP A 147 6.73 13.22 -9.71
C ASP A 147 5.21 13.24 -9.88
N ILE A 148 4.60 12.09 -9.77
CA ILE A 148 3.19 11.84 -10.05
C ILE A 148 2.50 11.42 -8.74
N PRO A 149 1.94 12.36 -7.96
CA PRO A 149 1.19 12.05 -6.74
C PRO A 149 -0.02 11.15 -7.00
N SER A 150 -0.37 10.35 -6.00
CA SER A 150 -1.54 9.48 -5.99
C SER A 150 -2.27 9.55 -4.64
N PRO A 151 -3.51 9.06 -4.50
CA PRO A 151 -4.21 9.07 -3.22
C PRO A 151 -3.59 8.10 -2.20
N ASP A 152 -3.72 8.46 -0.92
CA ASP A 152 -3.36 7.62 0.23
C ASP A 152 -4.34 7.90 1.39
N VAL A 153 -3.94 7.71 2.64
CA VAL A 153 -4.79 7.90 3.82
C VAL A 153 -5.42 9.30 3.84
N ASN A 154 -6.73 9.33 4.00
CA ASN A 154 -7.57 10.54 4.08
C ASN A 154 -7.51 11.48 2.85
N THR A 155 -7.02 10.98 1.72
CA THR A 155 -7.13 11.64 0.42
C THR A 155 -7.84 10.72 -0.58
N GLY A 156 -8.31 11.29 -1.69
CA GLY A 156 -9.07 10.52 -2.66
C GLY A 156 -9.10 11.20 -4.03
N SER A 157 -9.99 10.72 -4.88
CA SER A 157 -10.09 11.20 -6.26
C SER A 157 -10.38 12.70 -6.34
N GLN A 158 -11.19 13.24 -5.43
CA GLN A 158 -11.44 14.68 -5.37
C GLN A 158 -10.18 15.48 -5.00
N THR A 159 -9.36 14.98 -4.07
CA THR A 159 -8.06 15.59 -3.73
C THR A 159 -7.16 15.62 -4.95
N MET A 160 -7.10 14.52 -5.71
CA MET A 160 -6.30 14.45 -6.94
C MET A 160 -6.83 15.39 -8.03
N ALA A 161 -8.15 15.56 -8.12
CA ALA A 161 -8.74 16.56 -9.03
C ALA A 161 -8.27 17.98 -8.71
N TRP A 162 -8.28 18.38 -7.45
CA TRP A 162 -7.78 19.70 -7.01
C TRP A 162 -6.27 19.85 -7.27
N MET A 163 -5.49 18.80 -7.04
CA MET A 163 -4.05 18.81 -7.32
C MET A 163 -3.77 18.97 -8.83
N MET A 164 -4.45 18.19 -9.66
CA MET A 164 -4.32 18.28 -11.12
C MET A 164 -4.70 19.66 -11.65
N ASP A 165 -5.84 20.17 -11.19
CA ASP A 165 -6.34 21.50 -11.60
C ASP A 165 -5.35 22.61 -11.20
N THR A 166 -4.87 22.60 -9.95
CA THR A 166 -3.90 23.60 -9.48
C THR A 166 -2.60 23.55 -10.29
N TYR A 167 -2.06 22.34 -10.56
CA TYR A 167 -0.87 22.18 -11.37
C TYR A 167 -1.11 22.69 -12.81
N SER A 168 -2.26 22.36 -13.39
CA SER A 168 -2.64 22.76 -14.75
C SER A 168 -2.79 24.27 -14.89
N MET A 169 -3.37 24.94 -13.89
CA MET A 169 -3.47 26.40 -13.86
C MET A 169 -2.10 27.07 -13.94
N HIS A 170 -1.10 26.57 -13.22
CA HIS A 170 0.27 27.09 -13.30
C HIS A 170 0.97 26.77 -14.63
N ARG A 171 0.47 25.83 -15.42
CA ARG A 171 0.99 25.47 -16.75
C ARG A 171 0.25 26.14 -17.90
N GLY A 172 -0.92 26.74 -17.62
CA GLY A 172 -1.77 27.38 -18.63
C GLY A 172 -2.53 26.41 -19.54
N HIS A 173 -2.49 25.11 -19.24
CA HIS A 173 -3.25 24.07 -19.95
C HIS A 173 -3.45 22.84 -19.05
N THR A 174 -4.43 21.99 -19.39
CA THR A 174 -4.70 20.76 -18.64
C THR A 174 -3.56 19.75 -18.79
N VAL A 175 -3.02 19.28 -17.65
CA VAL A 175 -1.97 18.25 -17.57
C VAL A 175 -2.50 17.07 -16.76
N ALA A 176 -3.27 16.20 -17.43
CA ALA A 176 -3.93 15.07 -16.79
C ALA A 176 -2.94 14.10 -16.11
N GLY A 177 -1.80 13.82 -16.75
CA GLY A 177 -0.76 12.95 -16.23
C GLY A 177 0.05 13.49 -15.03
N ALA A 178 -0.25 14.69 -14.53
CA ALA A 178 0.43 15.26 -13.37
C ALA A 178 0.14 14.52 -12.05
N VAL A 179 -0.98 13.82 -11.97
CA VAL A 179 -1.40 13.00 -10.81
C VAL A 179 -2.14 11.76 -11.29
N THR A 180 -2.30 10.76 -10.42
CA THR A 180 -3.17 9.59 -10.69
C THR A 180 -4.19 9.39 -9.58
N GLY A 181 -5.21 8.58 -9.82
CA GLY A 181 -6.33 8.37 -8.90
C GLY A 181 -7.42 9.43 -9.01
N LYS A 182 -7.48 10.13 -10.14
CA LYS A 182 -8.50 11.13 -10.48
C LYS A 182 -9.89 10.51 -10.65
N PRO A 183 -10.97 11.32 -10.62
CA PRO A 183 -12.27 10.92 -11.16
C PRO A 183 -12.18 10.51 -12.64
N LEU A 184 -13.04 9.56 -13.06
CA LEU A 184 -13.05 9.06 -14.45
C LEU A 184 -13.31 10.19 -15.46
N GLU A 185 -14.13 11.15 -15.09
CA GLU A 185 -14.58 12.29 -15.91
C GLU A 185 -13.43 13.22 -16.34
N ILE A 186 -12.30 13.15 -15.63
CA ILE A 186 -11.12 14.00 -15.88
C ILE A 186 -9.83 13.19 -16.10
N GLY A 187 -9.95 11.97 -16.65
CA GLY A 187 -8.81 11.14 -17.02
C GLY A 187 -8.43 10.07 -16.00
N GLY A 188 -9.30 9.74 -15.03
CA GLY A 188 -9.07 8.63 -14.12
C GLY A 188 -9.17 7.27 -14.82
N SER A 189 -8.48 6.25 -14.29
CA SER A 189 -8.50 4.90 -14.82
C SER A 189 -9.57 4.03 -14.17
N ARG A 190 -10.23 3.21 -15.00
CA ARG A 190 -11.13 2.14 -14.53
C ARG A 190 -10.35 1.11 -13.71
N GLY A 191 -11.02 0.40 -12.80
CA GLY A 191 -10.39 -0.63 -11.97
C GLY A 191 -9.46 -0.12 -10.85
N ARG A 192 -9.22 1.19 -10.76
CA ARG A 192 -8.32 1.78 -9.75
C ARG A 192 -8.74 1.49 -8.31
N ARG A 193 -10.06 1.48 -8.05
CA ARG A 193 -10.60 1.26 -6.69
C ARG A 193 -10.37 -0.16 -6.19
N GLU A 194 -10.42 -1.14 -7.09
CA GLU A 194 -10.30 -2.56 -6.83
C GLU A 194 -8.87 -3.09 -6.99
N ALA A 195 -7.96 -2.28 -7.55
CA ALA A 195 -6.63 -2.72 -7.98
C ALA A 195 -5.78 -3.39 -6.88
N THR A 196 -5.84 -2.90 -5.64
CA THR A 196 -5.14 -3.54 -4.50
C THR A 196 -5.69 -4.95 -4.25
N SER A 197 -7.01 -5.09 -4.22
CA SER A 197 -7.66 -6.38 -3.96
C SER A 197 -7.45 -7.35 -5.12
N LEU A 198 -7.51 -6.88 -6.37
CA LEU A 198 -7.22 -7.69 -7.55
C LEU A 198 -5.78 -8.21 -7.53
N GLY A 199 -4.81 -7.33 -7.25
CA GLY A 199 -3.41 -7.74 -7.14
C GLY A 199 -3.17 -8.77 -6.02
N ALA A 200 -3.76 -8.54 -4.83
CA ALA A 200 -3.67 -9.50 -3.73
C ALA A 200 -4.32 -10.85 -4.09
N MET A 201 -5.48 -10.82 -4.77
CA MET A 201 -6.15 -12.04 -5.21
C MET A 201 -5.30 -12.85 -6.19
N ARG A 202 -4.57 -12.19 -7.10
CA ARG A 202 -3.61 -12.87 -8.00
C ARG A 202 -2.48 -13.53 -7.23
N CYS A 203 -1.91 -12.85 -6.24
CA CYS A 203 -0.88 -13.44 -5.37
C CYS A 203 -1.40 -14.66 -4.59
N ILE A 204 -2.63 -14.58 -4.06
CA ILE A 204 -3.29 -15.70 -3.37
C ILE A 204 -3.46 -16.88 -4.32
N ALA A 205 -3.99 -16.65 -5.52
CA ALA A 205 -4.22 -17.71 -6.52
C ALA A 205 -2.89 -18.34 -6.98
N ALA A 206 -1.85 -17.53 -7.17
CA ALA A 206 -0.51 -18.02 -7.53
C ALA A 206 0.11 -18.88 -6.42
N ALA A 207 0.03 -18.42 -5.16
CA ALA A 207 0.53 -19.18 -4.01
C ALA A 207 -0.24 -20.52 -3.81
N ALA A 208 -1.55 -20.51 -4.03
CA ALA A 208 -2.34 -21.73 -3.99
C ALA A 208 -1.88 -22.73 -5.06
N ARG A 209 -1.67 -22.27 -6.31
CA ARG A 209 -1.14 -23.11 -7.41
C ARG A 209 0.22 -23.72 -7.07
N VAL A 210 1.17 -22.94 -6.56
CA VAL A 210 2.50 -23.42 -6.18
C VAL A 210 2.42 -24.53 -5.12
N ARG A 211 1.45 -24.44 -4.22
CA ARG A 211 1.22 -25.43 -3.17
C ARG A 211 0.35 -26.62 -3.60
N GLY A 212 -0.08 -26.68 -4.85
CA GLY A 212 -0.98 -27.71 -5.34
C GLY A 212 -2.37 -27.69 -4.67
N SER A 213 -2.78 -26.52 -4.14
CA SER A 213 -4.07 -26.32 -3.48
C SER A 213 -5.01 -25.46 -4.33
N THR A 214 -6.29 -25.46 -3.99
CA THR A 214 -7.32 -24.64 -4.65
C THR A 214 -7.97 -23.73 -3.62
N LEU A 215 -8.61 -22.66 -4.09
CA LEU A 215 -9.40 -21.78 -3.22
C LEU A 215 -10.79 -22.35 -2.91
N GLN A 216 -11.22 -23.37 -3.64
CA GLN A 216 -12.51 -24.02 -3.42
C GLN A 216 -12.57 -24.63 -2.02
N GLY A 217 -13.50 -24.16 -1.19
CA GLY A 217 -13.68 -24.58 0.19
C GLY A 217 -12.61 -24.09 1.18
N ALA A 218 -11.60 -23.32 0.73
CA ALA A 218 -10.58 -22.76 1.60
C ALA A 218 -11.20 -21.83 2.65
N ARG A 219 -10.84 -22.02 3.90
CA ARG A 219 -11.34 -21.23 5.05
C ARG A 219 -10.52 -19.94 5.20
N VAL A 220 -11.19 -18.81 5.24
CA VAL A 220 -10.56 -17.49 5.22
C VAL A 220 -10.98 -16.65 6.43
N ALA A 221 -9.99 -16.07 7.11
CA ALA A 221 -10.19 -15.04 8.13
C ALA A 221 -9.62 -13.70 7.66
N ILE A 222 -10.39 -12.61 7.81
CA ILE A 222 -10.01 -11.27 7.35
C ILE A 222 -10.03 -10.30 8.53
N GLN A 223 -8.87 -9.76 8.88
CA GLN A 223 -8.75 -8.73 9.90
C GLN A 223 -8.61 -7.36 9.22
N GLY A 224 -9.65 -6.53 9.32
CA GLY A 224 -9.78 -5.26 8.61
C GLY A 224 -10.85 -5.33 7.52
N PHE A 225 -12.13 -5.16 7.91
CA PHE A 225 -13.26 -5.23 6.99
C PHE A 225 -13.62 -3.84 6.43
N GLY A 226 -12.58 -3.13 5.96
CA GLY A 226 -12.68 -1.89 5.19
C GLY A 226 -12.81 -2.18 3.69
N ARG A 227 -12.66 -1.15 2.84
CA ARG A 227 -12.82 -1.26 1.38
C ARG A 227 -12.03 -2.44 0.76
N VAL A 228 -10.76 -2.61 1.12
CA VAL A 228 -9.92 -3.68 0.56
C VAL A 228 -10.38 -5.05 1.07
N GLY A 229 -10.61 -5.17 2.37
CA GLY A 229 -11.09 -6.43 2.99
C GLY A 229 -12.45 -6.87 2.46
N MET A 230 -13.40 -5.96 2.30
CA MET A 230 -14.73 -6.24 1.71
C MET A 230 -14.60 -6.75 0.27
N THR A 231 -13.79 -6.06 -0.56
CA THR A 231 -13.59 -6.47 -1.95
C THR A 231 -12.91 -7.84 -2.05
N LEU A 232 -11.90 -8.10 -1.22
CA LEU A 232 -11.25 -9.41 -1.15
C LEU A 232 -12.20 -10.50 -0.67
N ALA A 233 -13.02 -10.23 0.33
CA ALA A 233 -14.04 -11.18 0.79
C ALA A 233 -14.98 -11.60 -0.34
N GLN A 234 -15.47 -10.64 -1.15
CA GLN A 234 -16.30 -10.91 -2.32
C GLN A 234 -15.56 -11.78 -3.36
N GLN A 235 -14.33 -11.38 -3.72
CA GLN A 235 -13.54 -12.11 -4.73
C GLN A 235 -13.20 -13.54 -4.27
N LEU A 236 -12.84 -13.72 -3.01
CA LEU A 236 -12.55 -15.04 -2.43
C LEU A 236 -13.80 -15.91 -2.41
N THR A 237 -14.96 -15.36 -2.03
CA THR A 237 -16.24 -16.07 -2.06
C THR A 237 -16.61 -16.49 -3.49
N GLN A 238 -16.40 -15.59 -4.48
CA GLN A 238 -16.62 -15.90 -5.90
C GLN A 238 -15.68 -17.01 -6.40
N ALA A 239 -14.46 -17.09 -5.85
CA ALA A 239 -13.52 -18.17 -6.14
C ALA A 239 -13.80 -19.47 -5.37
N GLY A 240 -14.90 -19.52 -4.61
CA GLY A 240 -15.36 -20.71 -3.87
C GLY A 240 -14.77 -20.86 -2.46
N ALA A 241 -14.04 -19.86 -1.95
CA ALA A 241 -13.57 -19.87 -0.57
C ALA A 241 -14.71 -19.56 0.41
N VAL A 242 -14.53 -19.97 1.67
CA VAL A 242 -15.49 -19.78 2.76
C VAL A 242 -14.91 -18.76 3.75
N VAL A 243 -15.46 -17.56 3.78
CA VAL A 243 -15.09 -16.54 4.76
C VAL A 243 -15.69 -16.92 6.11
N VAL A 244 -14.86 -17.34 7.06
CA VAL A 244 -15.31 -17.84 8.37
C VAL A 244 -15.20 -16.82 9.49
N ALA A 245 -14.41 -15.76 9.31
CA ALA A 245 -14.32 -14.67 10.27
C ALA A 245 -13.93 -13.36 9.58
N ILE A 246 -14.46 -12.26 10.07
CA ILE A 246 -14.11 -10.89 9.69
C ILE A 246 -14.00 -10.02 10.93
N ALA A 247 -13.14 -9.00 10.89
CA ALA A 247 -13.06 -8.00 11.96
C ALA A 247 -12.96 -6.59 11.39
N ASP A 248 -13.62 -5.65 12.02
CA ASP A 248 -13.39 -4.21 11.83
C ASP A 248 -12.28 -3.68 12.77
N ASP A 249 -12.23 -2.37 13.00
CA ASP A 249 -11.28 -1.74 13.92
C ASP A 249 -11.62 -1.97 15.41
N ARG A 250 -12.83 -2.42 15.72
CA ARG A 250 -13.41 -2.54 17.07
C ARG A 250 -13.58 -3.98 17.53
N VAL A 251 -14.17 -4.84 16.68
CA VAL A 251 -14.60 -6.19 17.03
C VAL A 251 -14.47 -7.14 15.85
N GLY A 252 -14.39 -8.45 16.13
CA GLY A 252 -14.53 -9.51 15.15
C GLY A 252 -15.90 -10.20 15.25
N VAL A 253 -16.26 -10.89 14.19
CA VAL A 253 -17.37 -11.85 14.16
C VAL A 253 -16.92 -13.10 13.41
N GLN A 254 -17.44 -14.27 13.82
CA GLN A 254 -17.16 -15.54 13.17
C GLN A 254 -18.44 -16.35 12.90
N ASN A 255 -18.38 -17.18 11.86
CA ASN A 255 -19.33 -18.26 11.59
C ASN A 255 -18.59 -19.42 10.94
N GLN A 256 -18.49 -20.55 11.63
CA GLN A 256 -17.74 -21.70 11.16
C GLN A 256 -18.31 -22.35 9.86
N ARG A 257 -19.59 -22.07 9.55
CA ARG A 257 -20.25 -22.49 8.30
C ARG A 257 -20.03 -21.52 7.14
N GLY A 258 -19.46 -20.36 7.42
CA GLY A 258 -19.27 -19.25 6.48
C GLY A 258 -20.17 -18.05 6.80
N ILE A 259 -19.60 -16.86 6.60
CA ILE A 259 -20.28 -15.57 6.69
C ILE A 259 -20.85 -15.25 5.31
N ASP A 260 -22.11 -14.82 5.24
CA ASP A 260 -22.68 -14.21 4.05
C ASP A 260 -22.02 -12.83 3.84
N VAL A 261 -21.08 -12.79 2.89
CA VAL A 261 -20.23 -11.61 2.63
C VAL A 261 -21.06 -10.43 2.12
N GLU A 262 -22.07 -10.65 1.25
CA GLU A 262 -22.91 -9.57 0.74
C GLU A 262 -23.75 -8.95 1.86
N ARG A 263 -24.31 -9.78 2.72
CA ARG A 263 -25.03 -9.33 3.91
C ARG A 263 -24.10 -8.57 4.88
N ALA A 264 -22.89 -9.04 5.10
CA ALA A 264 -21.91 -8.37 5.96
C ALA A 264 -21.52 -6.98 5.42
N ILE A 265 -21.35 -6.85 4.11
CA ILE A 265 -21.07 -5.56 3.45
C ILE A 265 -22.27 -4.61 3.57
N GLY A 266 -23.49 -5.11 3.36
CA GLY A 266 -24.72 -4.35 3.56
C GLY A 266 -24.83 -3.84 5.01
N TRP A 267 -24.60 -4.74 5.97
CA TRP A 267 -24.61 -4.43 7.39
C TRP A 267 -23.60 -3.33 7.78
N MET A 268 -22.36 -3.44 7.30
CA MET A 268 -21.32 -2.43 7.53
C MET A 268 -21.71 -1.04 6.96
N ARG A 269 -22.34 -1.01 5.79
CA ARG A 269 -22.79 0.26 5.18
C ARG A 269 -23.92 0.94 5.98
N GLU A 270 -24.76 0.14 6.62
CA GLU A 270 -25.92 0.63 7.38
C GLU A 270 -25.53 1.03 8.81
N HIS A 271 -24.62 0.27 9.46
CA HIS A 271 -24.33 0.40 10.89
C HIS A 271 -22.94 0.98 11.20
N ASP A 272 -22.08 1.16 10.19
CA ASP A 272 -20.66 1.57 10.35
C ASP A 272 -19.88 0.70 11.37
N ALA A 273 -20.32 -0.56 11.53
CA ALA A 273 -19.72 -1.54 12.43
C ALA A 273 -20.15 -2.96 12.06
N ILE A 274 -19.25 -3.94 12.27
CA ILE A 274 -19.60 -5.36 12.05
C ILE A 274 -20.30 -5.99 13.26
N ARG A 275 -20.26 -5.35 14.42
CA ARG A 275 -20.93 -5.82 15.63
C ARG A 275 -22.43 -6.04 15.41
N GLY A 276 -22.91 -7.20 15.84
CA GLY A 276 -24.33 -7.55 15.74
C GLY A 276 -24.75 -8.10 14.38
N LEU A 277 -23.80 -8.40 13.49
CA LEU A 277 -24.10 -9.09 12.23
C LEU A 277 -24.89 -10.38 12.53
N PRO A 278 -26.10 -10.54 11.94
CA PRO A 278 -26.92 -11.73 12.13
C PRO A 278 -26.21 -13.00 11.68
N ASP A 279 -26.49 -14.10 12.36
CA ASP A 279 -25.92 -15.44 12.09
C ASP A 279 -24.39 -15.53 12.28
N ALA A 280 -23.80 -14.57 13.01
CA ALA A 280 -22.38 -14.56 13.35
C ALA A 280 -22.19 -14.31 14.85
N GLU A 281 -21.23 -15.01 15.43
CA GLU A 281 -20.83 -14.89 16.82
C GLU A 281 -19.79 -13.80 16.98
N ALA A 282 -19.94 -12.94 17.99
CA ALA A 282 -18.97 -11.89 18.29
C ALA A 282 -17.72 -12.50 18.93
N VAL A 283 -16.55 -12.09 18.40
CA VAL A 283 -15.23 -12.49 18.89
C VAL A 283 -14.31 -11.28 18.97
N SER A 284 -13.22 -11.38 19.69
CA SER A 284 -12.19 -10.32 19.69
C SER A 284 -11.39 -10.33 18.37
N LYS A 285 -10.73 -9.22 18.07
CA LYS A 285 -9.80 -9.14 16.93
C LYS A 285 -8.62 -10.13 17.06
N ALA A 286 -8.18 -10.38 18.30
CA ALA A 286 -7.12 -11.34 18.57
C ALA A 286 -7.56 -12.78 18.24
N GLU A 287 -8.79 -13.14 18.55
CA GLU A 287 -9.35 -14.46 18.20
C GLU A 287 -9.45 -14.64 16.68
N VAL A 288 -9.78 -13.58 15.92
CA VAL A 288 -9.78 -13.65 14.44
C VAL A 288 -8.36 -13.92 13.90
N LEU A 289 -7.31 -13.32 14.48
CA LEU A 289 -5.91 -13.58 14.08
C LEU A 289 -5.43 -14.98 14.44
N ALA A 290 -5.98 -15.58 15.51
CA ALA A 290 -5.62 -16.89 16.01
C ALA A 290 -6.52 -18.04 15.48
N LEU A 291 -7.43 -17.73 14.55
CA LEU A 291 -8.38 -18.71 14.04
C LEU A 291 -7.67 -19.80 13.21
N ASP A 292 -8.11 -21.05 13.38
CA ASP A 292 -7.67 -22.16 12.51
C ASP A 292 -8.35 -22.02 11.14
N CYS A 293 -7.54 -21.60 10.14
CA CYS A 293 -8.00 -21.34 8.78
C CYS A 293 -6.88 -21.60 7.77
N ASP A 294 -7.23 -21.64 6.49
CA ASP A 294 -6.24 -21.82 5.42
C ASP A 294 -5.56 -20.49 5.10
N LEU A 295 -6.32 -19.40 5.06
CA LEU A 295 -5.85 -18.07 4.71
C LEU A 295 -6.22 -17.07 5.82
N LEU A 296 -5.23 -16.33 6.33
CA LEU A 296 -5.42 -15.16 7.19
C LEU A 296 -5.00 -13.90 6.42
N LEU A 297 -5.90 -12.92 6.33
CA LEU A 297 -5.67 -11.66 5.64
C LEU A 297 -5.64 -10.48 6.62
N PRO A 298 -4.47 -10.06 7.12
CA PRO A 298 -4.32 -8.79 7.82
C PRO A 298 -4.47 -7.63 6.80
N ALA A 299 -5.67 -7.07 6.72
CA ALA A 299 -6.07 -6.01 5.78
C ALA A 299 -6.41 -4.67 6.49
N GLY A 300 -6.10 -4.57 7.78
CA GLY A 300 -6.35 -3.38 8.61
C GLY A 300 -5.21 -2.37 8.57
N LEU A 301 -4.69 -2.02 9.74
CA LEU A 301 -3.58 -1.10 9.90
C LEU A 301 -2.24 -1.86 10.01
N GLN A 302 -1.14 -1.11 10.09
CA GLN A 302 0.19 -1.66 10.40
C GLN A 302 0.23 -2.34 11.77
N GLY A 303 1.14 -3.31 11.96
CA GLY A 303 1.41 -3.96 13.24
C GLY A 303 0.26 -4.78 13.80
N GLN A 304 -0.52 -5.46 12.96
CA GLN A 304 -1.60 -6.35 13.42
C GLN A 304 -1.05 -7.67 13.95
N VAL A 305 -0.06 -8.24 13.26
CA VAL A 305 0.68 -9.41 13.73
C VAL A 305 2.03 -8.95 14.26
N THR A 306 2.26 -9.19 15.53
CA THR A 306 3.46 -8.76 16.27
C THR A 306 4.09 -9.96 16.96
N ALA A 307 5.28 -9.80 17.55
CA ALA A 307 5.93 -10.85 18.32
C ALA A 307 5.03 -11.40 19.45
N SER A 308 4.12 -10.58 19.98
CA SER A 308 3.24 -10.99 21.09
C SER A 308 2.10 -11.91 20.69
N ASN A 309 1.70 -11.94 19.40
CA ASN A 309 0.57 -12.76 18.93
C ASN A 309 0.91 -13.68 17.75
N ALA A 310 2.11 -13.56 17.17
CA ALA A 310 2.53 -14.40 16.04
C ALA A 310 2.55 -15.91 16.38
N ALA A 311 2.82 -16.26 17.65
CA ALA A 311 2.80 -17.64 18.11
C ALA A 311 1.38 -18.26 18.10
N ASP A 312 0.33 -17.42 18.18
CA ASP A 312 -1.05 -17.86 18.21
C ASP A 312 -1.66 -18.03 16.80
N VAL A 313 -1.03 -17.49 15.76
CA VAL A 313 -1.49 -17.62 14.37
C VAL A 313 -1.49 -19.09 13.95
N ARG A 314 -2.63 -19.59 13.47
CA ARG A 314 -2.83 -20.99 13.05
C ARG A 314 -3.07 -21.14 11.56
N ALA A 315 -3.17 -20.05 10.84
CA ALA A 315 -3.34 -20.04 9.39
C ALA A 315 -2.16 -20.70 8.69
N ARG A 316 -2.42 -21.39 7.59
CA ARG A 316 -1.37 -21.99 6.75
C ARG A 316 -0.64 -20.94 5.91
N ILE A 317 -1.38 -19.93 5.46
CA ILE A 317 -0.86 -18.82 4.66
C ILE A 317 -1.37 -17.52 5.28
N VAL A 318 -0.48 -16.57 5.49
CA VAL A 318 -0.82 -15.20 5.85
C VAL A 318 -0.59 -14.29 4.64
N VAL A 319 -1.62 -13.55 4.24
CA VAL A 319 -1.59 -12.65 3.07
C VAL A 319 -1.61 -11.20 3.58
N GLU A 320 -0.49 -10.54 3.51
CA GLU A 320 -0.33 -9.19 4.06
C GLU A 320 -0.90 -8.13 3.12
N VAL A 321 -2.13 -7.69 3.37
CA VAL A 321 -2.85 -6.77 2.46
C VAL A 321 -2.79 -5.31 2.91
N ALA A 322 -2.17 -5.05 4.04
CA ALA A 322 -1.87 -3.69 4.51
C ALA A 322 -0.35 -3.51 4.65
N ASN A 323 0.15 -2.29 4.46
CA ASN A 323 1.58 -2.00 4.58
C ASN A 323 2.06 -2.25 6.02
N GLY A 324 3.07 -3.13 6.18
CA GLY A 324 3.65 -3.44 7.47
C GLY A 324 2.66 -4.03 8.47
N ALA A 325 1.68 -4.80 8.02
CA ALA A 325 0.72 -5.46 8.90
C ALA A 325 1.39 -6.50 9.82
N ILE A 326 2.50 -7.08 9.37
CA ILE A 326 3.33 -8.03 10.12
C ILE A 326 4.64 -7.34 10.50
N THR A 327 4.99 -7.36 11.80
CA THR A 327 6.29 -6.83 12.25
C THR A 327 7.43 -7.80 11.92
N PRO A 328 8.70 -7.32 11.81
CA PRO A 328 9.85 -8.20 11.49
C PRO A 328 10.01 -9.38 12.45
N ASP A 329 9.86 -9.12 13.75
CA ASP A 329 9.96 -10.16 14.76
C ASP A 329 8.83 -11.21 14.62
N ALA A 330 7.62 -10.76 14.25
CA ALA A 330 6.51 -11.66 13.97
C ALA A 330 6.75 -12.49 12.70
N ASP A 331 7.31 -11.87 11.65
CA ASP A 331 7.62 -12.55 10.40
C ASP A 331 8.62 -13.70 10.63
N ALA A 332 9.67 -13.45 11.42
CA ALA A 332 10.63 -14.48 11.83
C ALA A 332 9.95 -15.65 12.58
N ILE A 333 9.02 -15.35 13.49
CA ILE A 333 8.26 -16.39 14.25
C ILE A 333 7.37 -17.19 13.30
N LEU A 334 6.65 -16.55 12.37
CA LEU A 334 5.79 -17.22 11.40
C LEU A 334 6.62 -18.12 10.47
N SER A 335 7.74 -17.61 9.96
CA SER A 335 8.68 -18.37 9.12
C SER A 335 9.23 -19.62 9.85
N ALA A 336 9.70 -19.48 11.09
CA ALA A 336 10.18 -20.58 11.90
C ALA A 336 9.11 -21.67 12.14
N ARG A 337 7.83 -21.30 12.11
CA ARG A 337 6.69 -22.22 12.23
C ARG A 337 6.24 -22.82 10.89
N GLY A 338 6.90 -22.49 9.78
CA GLY A 338 6.55 -22.97 8.44
C GLY A 338 5.28 -22.34 7.87
N ILE A 339 4.83 -21.22 8.41
CA ILE A 339 3.69 -20.45 7.90
C ILE A 339 4.19 -19.62 6.73
N THR A 340 3.56 -19.75 5.57
CA THR A 340 3.90 -18.93 4.40
C THR A 340 3.32 -17.54 4.54
N VAL A 341 4.18 -16.52 4.40
CA VAL A 341 3.74 -15.13 4.33
C VAL A 341 3.86 -14.63 2.89
N ILE A 342 2.75 -14.16 2.31
CA ILE A 342 2.77 -13.39 1.06
C ILE A 342 2.90 -11.92 1.47
N PRO A 343 4.04 -11.26 1.18
CA PRO A 343 4.37 -9.98 1.79
C PRO A 343 3.58 -8.81 1.18
N ASP A 344 3.44 -7.75 1.96
CA ASP A 344 2.75 -6.51 1.60
C ASP A 344 3.33 -5.84 0.34
N VAL A 345 4.64 -5.87 0.17
CA VAL A 345 5.33 -5.30 -1.00
C VAL A 345 4.81 -5.90 -2.31
N MET A 346 4.33 -7.14 -2.28
CA MET A 346 3.72 -7.84 -3.41
C MET A 346 2.20 -7.67 -3.43
N CYS A 347 1.50 -7.98 -2.34
CA CYS A 347 0.04 -7.97 -2.29
C CYS A 347 -0.56 -6.58 -2.56
N THR A 348 0.11 -5.51 -2.13
CA THR A 348 -0.40 -4.15 -2.29
C THR A 348 0.07 -3.47 -3.59
N ALA A 349 0.92 -4.12 -4.39
CA ALA A 349 1.50 -3.54 -5.60
C ALA A 349 0.49 -3.33 -6.75
N GLY A 350 -0.62 -4.08 -6.76
CA GLY A 350 -1.63 -3.95 -7.82
C GLY A 350 -2.16 -2.53 -7.99
N SER A 351 -2.30 -1.78 -6.89
CA SER A 351 -2.69 -0.37 -6.96
C SER A 351 -1.64 0.49 -7.69
N LEU A 352 -0.37 0.17 -7.55
CA LEU A 352 0.72 0.89 -8.20
C LEU A 352 0.80 0.56 -9.70
N VAL A 353 0.50 -0.69 -10.08
CA VAL A 353 0.38 -1.10 -11.49
C VAL A 353 -0.73 -0.29 -12.18
N VAL A 354 -1.92 -0.17 -11.58
CA VAL A 354 -3.01 0.63 -12.17
C VAL A 354 -2.71 2.13 -12.12
N THR A 355 -1.92 2.61 -11.14
CA THR A 355 -1.35 3.97 -11.16
C THR A 355 -0.53 4.21 -12.42
N TYR A 356 0.35 3.27 -12.78
CA TYR A 356 1.13 3.34 -14.01
C TYR A 356 0.23 3.31 -15.25
N PHE A 357 -0.78 2.47 -15.28
CA PHE A 357 -1.73 2.40 -16.41
C PHE A 357 -2.51 3.70 -16.58
N GLU A 358 -2.96 4.34 -15.49
CA GLU A 358 -3.63 5.64 -15.58
C GLU A 358 -2.70 6.70 -16.19
N TRP A 359 -1.46 6.76 -15.73
CA TRP A 359 -0.47 7.69 -16.28
C TRP A 359 -0.19 7.43 -17.76
N VAL A 360 -0.05 6.17 -18.19
CA VAL A 360 0.14 5.81 -19.61
C VAL A 360 -1.05 6.27 -20.46
N GLN A 361 -2.28 6.04 -19.99
CA GLN A 361 -3.51 6.46 -20.66
C GLN A 361 -3.59 7.99 -20.78
N ASP A 362 -3.24 8.71 -19.73
CA ASP A 362 -3.20 10.18 -19.75
C ASP A 362 -2.16 10.71 -20.74
N MET A 363 -0.96 10.12 -20.78
CA MET A 363 0.12 10.52 -21.70
C MET A 363 -0.18 10.22 -23.16
N GLN A 364 -0.96 9.17 -23.42
CA GLN A 364 -1.37 8.77 -24.77
C GLN A 364 -2.71 9.39 -25.20
N ALA A 365 -3.46 9.99 -24.26
CA ALA A 365 -4.85 10.42 -24.47
C ALA A 365 -5.76 9.31 -25.01
N PHE A 366 -5.49 8.05 -24.59
CA PHE A 366 -6.22 6.86 -25.01
C PHE A 366 -6.54 5.99 -23.79
N PHE A 367 -7.84 5.70 -23.58
CA PHE A 367 -8.32 5.05 -22.38
C PHE A 367 -8.73 3.60 -22.65
N TRP A 368 -8.25 2.70 -21.79
CA TRP A 368 -8.50 1.27 -21.86
C TRP A 368 -9.83 0.91 -21.19
N THR A 369 -10.41 -0.19 -21.64
CA THR A 369 -11.57 -0.80 -21.00
C THR A 369 -11.18 -1.41 -19.65
N ARG A 370 -12.18 -1.74 -18.83
CA ARG A 370 -11.96 -2.41 -17.54
C ARG A 370 -11.29 -3.77 -17.72
N ASP A 371 -11.68 -4.51 -18.74
CA ASP A 371 -11.15 -5.85 -19.00
C ASP A 371 -9.69 -5.81 -19.49
N GLU A 372 -9.33 -4.84 -20.33
CA GLU A 372 -7.93 -4.61 -20.73
C GLU A 372 -7.04 -4.27 -19.52
N ILE A 373 -7.53 -3.42 -18.62
CA ILE A 373 -6.79 -3.07 -17.39
C ILE A 373 -6.65 -4.29 -16.48
N ALA A 374 -7.71 -5.09 -16.31
CA ALA A 374 -7.68 -6.29 -15.49
C ALA A 374 -6.70 -7.33 -16.05
N ALA A 375 -6.74 -7.59 -17.37
CA ALA A 375 -5.84 -8.55 -18.02
C ALA A 375 -4.36 -8.14 -17.87
N ARG A 376 -4.05 -6.85 -18.10
CA ARG A 376 -2.68 -6.33 -17.93
C ARG A 376 -2.21 -6.32 -16.47
N LEU A 377 -3.12 -6.06 -15.53
CA LEU A 377 -2.82 -6.16 -14.11
C LEU A 377 -2.49 -7.61 -13.73
N ASP A 378 -3.29 -8.55 -14.21
CA ASP A 378 -3.10 -9.97 -13.98
C ASP A 378 -1.73 -10.45 -14.49
N GLU A 379 -1.36 -10.08 -15.73
CA GLU A 379 -0.05 -10.37 -16.31
C GLU A 379 1.09 -9.80 -15.45
N ALA A 380 1.04 -8.52 -15.11
CA ALA A 380 2.08 -7.88 -14.29
C ALA A 380 2.24 -8.52 -12.91
N MET A 381 1.14 -8.93 -12.28
CA MET A 381 1.18 -9.56 -10.96
C MET A 381 1.66 -11.02 -11.04
N ASP A 382 1.28 -11.78 -12.09
CA ASP A 382 1.75 -13.15 -12.31
C ASP A 382 3.26 -13.17 -12.62
N ASP A 383 3.77 -12.24 -13.43
CA ASP A 383 5.20 -12.09 -13.71
C ASP A 383 6.00 -11.71 -12.46
N ALA A 384 5.47 -10.79 -11.65
CA ALA A 384 6.09 -10.40 -10.39
C ALA A 384 6.15 -11.59 -9.42
N PHE A 385 5.03 -12.32 -9.26
CA PHE A 385 4.99 -13.50 -8.40
C PHE A 385 5.94 -14.59 -8.90
N GLY A 386 5.97 -14.88 -10.20
CA GLY A 386 6.89 -15.85 -10.80
C GLY A 386 8.37 -15.51 -10.55
N SER A 387 8.73 -14.23 -10.69
CA SER A 387 10.09 -13.74 -10.39
C SER A 387 10.46 -13.92 -8.92
N VAL A 388 9.52 -13.64 -8.01
CA VAL A 388 9.72 -13.82 -6.56
C VAL A 388 9.84 -15.29 -6.19
N GLN A 389 8.98 -16.14 -6.73
CA GLN A 389 9.03 -17.59 -6.47
C GLN A 389 10.36 -18.19 -6.98
N ALA A 390 10.78 -17.83 -8.19
CA ALA A 390 12.06 -18.28 -8.74
C ALA A 390 13.25 -17.86 -7.86
N MET A 391 13.25 -16.62 -7.35
CA MET A 391 14.26 -16.13 -6.41
C MET A 391 14.20 -16.88 -5.08
N ALA A 392 13.02 -17.12 -4.54
CA ALA A 392 12.84 -17.85 -3.29
C ALA A 392 13.39 -19.30 -3.38
N ASP A 393 13.12 -19.97 -4.51
CA ASP A 393 13.58 -21.34 -4.76
C ASP A 393 15.09 -21.41 -4.97
N ALA A 394 15.67 -20.45 -5.70
CA ALA A 394 17.11 -20.39 -5.99
C ALA A 394 17.93 -20.10 -4.72
N GLU A 395 17.50 -19.12 -3.94
CA GLU A 395 18.22 -18.63 -2.76
C GLU A 395 17.80 -19.33 -1.45
N LYS A 396 16.77 -20.20 -1.52
CA LYS A 396 16.17 -20.91 -0.37
C LYS A 396 15.75 -19.97 0.75
N VAL A 397 15.05 -18.92 0.38
CA VAL A 397 14.54 -17.90 1.30
C VAL A 397 13.02 -17.81 1.25
N ASP A 398 12.42 -17.13 2.22
CA ASP A 398 11.00 -16.83 2.21
C ASP A 398 10.61 -15.81 1.11
N LEU A 399 9.31 -15.68 0.83
CA LEU A 399 8.81 -14.81 -0.23
C LEU A 399 9.08 -13.32 0.04
N ARG A 400 9.17 -12.87 1.30
CA ARG A 400 9.50 -11.48 1.63
C ARG A 400 10.94 -11.16 1.28
N ALA A 401 11.88 -12.00 1.73
CA ALA A 401 13.30 -11.83 1.38
C ALA A 401 13.50 -11.87 -0.14
N ALA A 402 12.88 -12.85 -0.82
CA ALA A 402 12.94 -12.96 -2.27
C ALA A 402 12.35 -11.72 -2.98
N ALA A 403 11.19 -11.21 -2.56
CA ALA A 403 10.57 -10.03 -3.13
C ALA A 403 11.47 -8.79 -2.98
N MET A 404 12.08 -8.61 -1.81
CA MET A 404 13.02 -7.53 -1.57
C MET A 404 14.29 -7.69 -2.42
N MET A 405 14.84 -8.90 -2.55
CA MET A 405 16.01 -9.17 -3.40
C MET A 405 15.71 -8.85 -4.87
N VAL A 406 14.58 -9.29 -5.43
CA VAL A 406 14.15 -8.96 -6.80
C VAL A 406 14.01 -7.45 -6.98
N ALA A 407 13.37 -6.76 -6.05
CA ALA A 407 13.15 -5.33 -6.15
C ALA A 407 14.46 -4.54 -6.07
N VAL A 408 15.32 -4.85 -5.09
CA VAL A 408 16.58 -4.16 -4.86
C VAL A 408 17.56 -4.42 -6.01
N SER A 409 17.66 -5.65 -6.53
CA SER A 409 18.53 -5.97 -7.66
C SER A 409 18.16 -5.17 -8.91
N ARG A 410 16.86 -5.05 -9.24
CA ARG A 410 16.39 -4.27 -10.38
C ARG A 410 16.70 -2.77 -10.27
N VAL A 411 16.65 -2.21 -9.06
CA VAL A 411 17.01 -0.80 -8.84
C VAL A 411 18.52 -0.61 -8.87
N ALA A 412 19.29 -1.52 -8.29
CA ALA A 412 20.74 -1.51 -8.32
C ALA A 412 21.25 -1.60 -9.76
N GLU A 413 20.73 -2.52 -10.56
CA GLU A 413 21.05 -2.66 -11.98
C GLU A 413 20.75 -1.37 -12.76
N ALA A 414 19.54 -0.77 -12.59
CA ALA A 414 19.21 0.49 -13.22
C ALA A 414 20.14 1.63 -12.79
N THR A 415 20.58 1.63 -11.53
CA THR A 415 21.54 2.61 -11.02
C THR A 415 22.93 2.43 -11.65
N THR A 416 23.39 1.19 -11.77
CA THR A 416 24.66 0.84 -12.42
C THR A 416 24.65 1.24 -13.89
N LEU A 417 23.59 0.89 -14.63
CA LEU A 417 23.45 1.22 -16.06
C LEU A 417 23.42 2.72 -16.33
N ARG A 418 22.86 3.52 -15.44
CA ARG A 418 22.85 4.99 -15.54
C ARG A 418 24.17 5.63 -15.14
N GLY A 419 24.95 4.93 -14.34
CA GLY A 419 26.15 5.48 -13.71
C GLY A 419 25.85 6.49 -12.59
N LEU A 420 26.85 6.79 -11.80
CA LEU A 420 26.82 7.87 -10.83
C LEU A 420 27.44 9.10 -11.49
N TYR A 421 26.62 10.15 -11.68
CA TYR A 421 27.14 11.42 -12.21
C TYR A 421 28.05 12.06 -11.16
N PRO A 422 29.25 12.52 -11.59
CA PRO A 422 30.27 13.11 -10.71
C PRO A 422 29.84 14.43 -10.10
#